data_3c01316cea09155c132d03d8c9e0e646
#
_entry.id   3c01316cea09155c132d03d8c9e0e646
#
_cell.length_a   1.000
_cell.length_b   1.000
_cell.length_c   1.000
_cell.angle_alpha   90.00
_cell.angle_beta   90.00
_cell.angle_gamma   90.00
#
_symmetry.space_group_name_H-M   'P 1'
#
loop_
_entity.id
_entity.type
_entity.pdbx_description
1 polymer ?
#
loop_
_entity_poly.entity_id
_entity_poly.type
_entity_poly.pdbx_seq_one_letter_code
_entity_poly.pdbx_strand_id
1 'polypeptide(L)'
;TYSVDLSTMSIIAITGTPGVGKTTIVELFSDANFTILSVKDLAKQYGCEGDFDEATQSIDIDIHKLAEKFEADSKGDTIVDGHLSHLLDVDAIIILRCKPSLLHERLTKRGYSGQKITANVEWEMIAGTWSEIIEFELDQPILELDTTNCEPKELFEAITQWINDDYSQDSTHPRIDWLAE
;
A
#
# COMPACT_ATOMS: atom_id res chain seq x y z
N THR A 1 -25.10 -14.13 28.78
CA THR A 1 -25.15 -14.20 27.32
C THR A 1 -24.31 -13.05 26.79
N TYR A 2 -23.04 -13.31 26.55
CA TYR A 2 -22.16 -12.32 25.92
C TYR A 2 -22.48 -12.35 24.43
N SER A 3 -23.00 -11.23 23.91
CA SER A 3 -23.07 -10.99 22.48
C SER A 3 -21.64 -10.94 21.96
N VAL A 4 -21.26 -11.90 21.15
CA VAL A 4 -20.07 -11.82 20.32
C VAL A 4 -20.36 -10.70 19.36
N ASP A 5 -19.69 -9.58 19.55
CA ASP A 5 -19.64 -8.50 18.58
C ASP A 5 -19.05 -9.12 17.31
N LEU A 6 -19.84 -9.17 16.26
CA LEU A 6 -19.36 -9.50 14.92
C LEU A 6 -18.49 -8.32 14.51
N SER A 7 -17.23 -8.33 14.95
CA SER A 7 -16.25 -7.38 14.47
C SER A 7 -16.28 -7.44 12.95
N THR A 8 -16.68 -6.35 12.36
CA THR A 8 -16.68 -6.15 10.92
C THR A 8 -15.28 -6.44 10.41
N MET A 9 -15.16 -7.51 9.64
CA MET A 9 -13.90 -7.87 9.01
C MET A 9 -13.46 -6.70 8.13
N SER A 10 -12.22 -6.24 8.30
CA SER A 10 -11.70 -5.07 7.60
C SER A 10 -10.73 -5.48 6.49
N ILE A 11 -10.86 -4.83 5.35
CA ILE A 11 -9.94 -4.93 4.23
C ILE A 11 -9.07 -3.69 4.23
N ILE A 12 -7.78 -3.84 4.43
CA ILE A 12 -6.84 -2.73 4.59
C ILE A 12 -5.80 -2.77 3.47
N ALA A 13 -5.69 -1.69 2.72
CA ALA A 13 -4.64 -1.53 1.73
C ALA A 13 -3.32 -1.09 2.39
N ILE A 14 -2.22 -1.76 2.06
CA ILE A 14 -0.86 -1.27 2.29
C ILE A 14 -0.29 -0.87 0.94
N THR A 15 -0.16 0.42 0.72
CA THR A 15 0.26 1.02 -0.54
C THR A 15 1.49 1.91 -0.36
N GLY A 16 1.99 2.43 -1.45
CA GLY A 16 3.18 3.29 -1.52
C GLY A 16 4.06 2.91 -2.70
N THR A 17 5.01 3.76 -3.01
CA THR A 17 5.96 3.57 -4.12
C THR A 17 6.69 2.22 -4.01
N PRO A 18 6.96 1.51 -5.11
CA PRO A 18 7.82 0.33 -5.08
C PRO A 18 9.15 0.61 -4.36
N GLY A 19 9.52 -0.25 -3.42
CA GLY A 19 10.77 -0.12 -2.65
C GLY A 19 10.66 0.58 -1.29
N VAL A 20 9.49 1.11 -0.91
CA VAL A 20 9.32 1.79 0.39
C VAL A 20 9.28 0.85 1.60
N GLY A 21 9.17 -0.48 1.40
CA GLY A 21 9.22 -1.46 2.49
C GLY A 21 7.92 -2.19 2.76
N LYS A 22 6.96 -2.20 1.84
CA LYS A 22 5.67 -2.89 1.99
C LYS A 22 5.81 -4.37 2.35
N THR A 23 6.64 -5.12 1.63
CA THR A 23 6.80 -6.56 1.80
C THR A 23 7.16 -6.95 3.23
N THR A 24 8.11 -6.24 3.83
CA THR A 24 8.56 -6.53 5.21
C THR A 24 7.44 -6.31 6.23
N ILE A 25 6.63 -5.28 6.06
CA ILE A 25 5.47 -5.02 6.94
C ILE A 25 4.39 -6.09 6.75
N VAL A 26 4.11 -6.44 5.51
CA VAL A 26 3.09 -7.45 5.16
C VAL A 26 3.43 -8.83 5.74
N GLU A 27 4.71 -9.21 5.76
CA GLU A 27 5.18 -10.45 6.41
C GLU A 27 4.82 -10.48 7.90
N LEU A 28 4.95 -9.37 8.62
CA LEU A 28 4.55 -9.27 10.03
C LEU A 28 3.04 -9.45 10.22
N PHE A 29 2.23 -8.94 9.32
CA PHE A 29 0.77 -9.16 9.35
C PHE A 29 0.40 -10.61 9.03
N SER A 30 1.11 -11.26 8.12
CA SER A 30 0.94 -12.70 7.86
C SER A 30 1.19 -13.53 9.11
N ASP A 31 2.24 -13.23 9.86
CA ASP A 31 2.57 -13.90 11.11
C ASP A 31 1.53 -13.63 12.21
N ALA A 32 0.80 -12.52 12.12
CA ALA A 32 -0.29 -12.13 13.04
C ALA A 32 -1.68 -12.64 12.61
N ASN A 33 -1.74 -13.61 11.70
CA ASN A 33 -2.97 -14.25 11.19
C ASN A 33 -3.91 -13.35 10.36
N PHE A 34 -3.38 -12.29 9.74
CA PHE A 34 -4.12 -11.58 8.70
C PHE A 34 -4.08 -12.38 7.40
N THR A 35 -5.17 -12.33 6.64
CA THR A 35 -5.16 -12.81 5.25
C THR A 35 -4.41 -11.81 4.40
N ILE A 36 -3.45 -12.28 3.61
CA ILE A 36 -2.67 -11.43 2.72
C ILE A 36 -3.07 -11.66 1.27
N LEU A 37 -3.45 -10.60 0.58
CA LEU A 37 -3.72 -10.59 -0.85
C LEU A 37 -2.73 -9.64 -1.54
N SER A 38 -2.20 -10.04 -2.67
CA SER A 38 -1.31 -9.22 -3.50
C SER A 38 -2.08 -8.70 -4.71
N VAL A 39 -2.00 -7.41 -5.01
CA VAL A 39 -2.60 -6.82 -6.22
C VAL A 39 -2.11 -7.53 -7.47
N LYS A 40 -0.83 -7.90 -7.51
CA LYS A 40 -0.24 -8.62 -8.63
C LYS A 40 -0.88 -10.00 -8.84
N ASP A 41 -1.09 -10.74 -7.76
CA ASP A 41 -1.71 -12.07 -7.84
C ASP A 41 -3.20 -11.97 -8.17
N LEU A 42 -3.89 -10.99 -7.61
CA LEU A 42 -5.29 -10.69 -7.94
C LEU A 42 -5.45 -10.32 -9.42
N ALA A 43 -4.56 -9.46 -9.95
CA ALA A 43 -4.58 -9.09 -11.37
C ALA A 43 -4.43 -10.32 -12.28
N LYS A 44 -3.54 -11.23 -11.94
CA LYS A 44 -3.37 -12.50 -12.63
C LYS A 44 -4.61 -13.39 -12.52
N GLN A 45 -5.13 -13.54 -11.32
CA GLN A 45 -6.31 -14.39 -11.04
C GLN A 45 -7.55 -13.89 -11.81
N TYR A 46 -7.76 -12.59 -11.88
CA TYR A 46 -8.93 -11.99 -12.53
C TYR A 46 -8.72 -11.61 -14.00
N GLY A 47 -7.55 -11.91 -14.57
CA GLY A 47 -7.23 -11.60 -15.97
C GLY A 47 -7.17 -10.09 -16.24
N CYS A 48 -6.59 -9.34 -15.32
CA CYS A 48 -6.43 -7.88 -15.40
C CYS A 48 -4.98 -7.46 -15.65
N GLU A 49 -4.10 -8.40 -16.02
CA GLU A 49 -2.76 -8.09 -16.49
C GLU A 49 -2.82 -7.58 -17.93
N GLY A 50 -2.11 -6.48 -18.19
CA GLY A 50 -1.91 -5.92 -19.51
C GLY A 50 -0.60 -6.37 -20.13
N ASP A 51 -0.05 -5.53 -20.99
CA ASP A 51 1.20 -5.80 -21.69
C ASP A 51 2.42 -5.59 -20.76
N PHE A 52 3.53 -6.23 -21.11
CA PHE A 52 4.80 -5.98 -20.46
C PHE A 52 5.37 -4.67 -20.97
N ASP A 53 5.62 -3.73 -20.06
CA ASP A 53 6.29 -2.48 -20.34
C ASP A 53 7.81 -2.67 -20.18
N GLU A 54 8.54 -2.58 -21.28
CA GLU A 54 10.01 -2.70 -21.30
C GLU A 54 10.71 -1.55 -20.55
N ALA A 55 10.13 -0.34 -20.56
CA ALA A 55 10.71 0.83 -19.92
C ALA A 55 10.69 0.72 -18.40
N THR A 56 9.58 0.26 -17.85
CA THR A 56 9.40 0.05 -16.40
C THR A 56 9.74 -1.37 -15.96
N GLN A 57 9.99 -2.29 -16.91
CA GLN A 57 10.23 -3.71 -16.64
C GLN A 57 9.16 -4.32 -15.74
N SER A 58 7.91 -3.99 -16.01
CA SER A 58 6.75 -4.45 -15.26
C SER A 58 5.59 -4.80 -16.18
N ILE A 59 4.66 -5.59 -15.66
CA ILE A 59 3.39 -5.86 -16.32
C ILE A 59 2.41 -4.80 -15.86
N ASP A 60 1.78 -4.12 -16.80
CA ASP A 60 0.69 -3.19 -16.50
C ASP A 60 -0.50 -3.93 -15.89
N ILE A 61 -1.16 -3.27 -14.97
CA ILE A 61 -2.38 -3.78 -14.34
C ILE A 61 -3.53 -2.84 -14.67
N ASP A 62 -4.58 -3.38 -15.26
CA ASP A 62 -5.85 -2.67 -15.39
C ASP A 62 -6.56 -2.64 -14.03
N ILE A 63 -6.17 -1.67 -13.21
CA ILE A 63 -6.63 -1.57 -11.82
C ILE A 63 -8.13 -1.26 -11.75
N HIS A 64 -8.69 -0.53 -12.71
CA HIS A 64 -10.12 -0.22 -12.73
C HIS A 64 -10.95 -1.48 -13.01
N LYS A 65 -10.51 -2.29 -13.96
CA LYS A 65 -11.13 -3.59 -14.23
C LYS A 65 -10.98 -4.55 -13.05
N LEU A 66 -9.81 -4.52 -12.37
CA LEU A 66 -9.60 -5.32 -11.18
C LEU A 66 -10.52 -4.85 -10.04
N ALA A 67 -10.68 -3.55 -9.84
CA ALA A 67 -11.57 -3.00 -8.82
C ALA A 67 -13.04 -3.42 -9.02
N GLU A 68 -13.50 -3.49 -10.26
CA GLU A 68 -14.85 -3.97 -10.59
C GLU A 68 -15.05 -5.46 -10.28
N LYS A 69 -13.99 -6.27 -10.37
CA LYS A 69 -14.03 -7.73 -10.17
C LYS A 69 -13.62 -8.17 -8.76
N PHE A 70 -12.95 -7.28 -8.03
CA PHE A 70 -12.42 -7.62 -6.72
C PHE A 70 -13.53 -7.79 -5.71
N GLU A 71 -13.63 -9.00 -5.17
CA GLU A 71 -14.45 -9.31 -4.01
C GLU A 71 -13.54 -10.01 -2.99
N ALA A 72 -13.40 -9.42 -1.80
CA ALA A 72 -12.69 -10.08 -0.73
C ALA A 72 -13.56 -11.18 -0.16
N ASP A 73 -13.10 -12.42 -0.28
CA ASP A 73 -13.69 -13.56 0.43
C ASP A 73 -13.21 -13.50 1.89
N SER A 74 -13.90 -12.67 2.67
CA SER A 74 -13.45 -12.25 3.98
C SER A 74 -13.79 -13.26 5.06
N LYS A 75 -12.82 -14.07 5.43
CA LYS A 75 -12.87 -14.88 6.66
C LYS A 75 -12.04 -14.27 7.80
N GLY A 76 -11.82 -12.97 7.80
CA GLY A 76 -11.01 -12.25 8.79
C GLY A 76 -10.43 -10.96 8.23
N ASP A 77 -9.65 -10.27 9.05
CA ASP A 77 -8.96 -9.07 8.62
C ASP A 77 -7.98 -9.39 7.48
N THR A 78 -8.05 -8.58 6.44
CA THR A 78 -7.31 -8.80 5.19
C THR A 78 -6.43 -7.61 4.88
N ILE A 79 -5.17 -7.87 4.56
CA ILE A 79 -4.24 -6.90 4.01
C ILE A 79 -4.16 -7.10 2.49
N VAL A 80 -4.33 -6.02 1.74
CA VAL A 80 -4.09 -6.00 0.30
C VAL A 80 -2.80 -5.24 0.03
N ASP A 81 -1.78 -5.97 -0.41
CA ASP A 81 -0.44 -5.44 -0.69
C ASP A 81 -0.28 -5.04 -2.15
N GLY A 82 0.25 -3.86 -2.39
CA GLY A 82 0.63 -3.39 -3.71
C GLY A 82 0.55 -1.87 -3.85
N HIS A 83 1.34 -1.32 -4.77
CA HIS A 83 1.39 0.12 -5.01
C HIS A 83 0.09 0.71 -5.60
N LEU A 84 -0.86 -0.14 -6.00
CA LEU A 84 -2.19 0.24 -6.49
C LEU A 84 -3.32 -0.24 -5.57
N SER A 85 -3.01 -0.82 -4.42
CA SER A 85 -4.01 -1.45 -3.53
C SER A 85 -5.05 -0.46 -3.01
N HIS A 86 -4.70 0.82 -2.86
CA HIS A 86 -5.62 1.89 -2.44
C HIS A 86 -6.74 2.19 -3.46
N LEU A 87 -6.61 1.73 -4.69
CA LEU A 87 -7.62 1.90 -5.74
C LEU A 87 -8.64 0.75 -5.79
N LEU A 88 -8.50 -0.25 -4.94
CA LEU A 88 -9.49 -1.31 -4.75
C LEU A 88 -10.53 -0.91 -3.70
N ASP A 89 -11.63 -1.66 -3.61
CA ASP A 89 -12.66 -1.47 -2.58
C ASP A 89 -12.14 -1.97 -1.23
N VAL A 90 -11.54 -1.06 -0.46
CA VAL A 90 -10.94 -1.29 0.85
C VAL A 90 -11.54 -0.38 1.91
N ASP A 91 -11.48 -0.81 3.17
CA ASP A 91 -12.05 -0.08 4.31
C ASP A 91 -11.09 0.98 4.87
N ALA A 92 -9.79 0.78 4.72
CA ALA A 92 -8.76 1.68 5.21
C ALA A 92 -7.49 1.60 4.36
N ILE A 93 -6.69 2.66 4.38
CA ILE A 93 -5.49 2.80 3.55
C ILE A 93 -4.29 3.14 4.43
N ILE A 94 -3.21 2.39 4.28
CA ILE A 94 -1.91 2.68 4.88
C ILE A 94 -0.95 3.05 3.76
N ILE A 95 -0.41 4.27 3.82
CA ILE A 95 0.58 4.77 2.86
C ILE A 95 1.95 4.72 3.51
N LEU A 96 2.84 3.90 2.96
CA LEU A 96 4.25 3.88 3.36
C LEU A 96 5.04 4.85 2.48
N ARG A 97 5.82 5.70 3.14
CA ARG A 97 6.67 6.71 2.52
C ARG A 97 8.14 6.41 2.82
N CYS A 98 9.02 6.79 1.92
CA CYS A 98 10.46 6.62 2.11
C CYS A 98 11.21 7.81 1.50
N LYS A 99 12.23 8.29 2.20
CA LYS A 99 13.10 9.36 1.69
C LYS A 99 13.64 9.01 0.30
N PRO A 100 13.51 9.90 -0.69
CA PRO A 100 13.89 9.63 -2.08
C PRO A 100 15.32 9.12 -2.27
N SER A 101 16.29 9.66 -1.50
CA SER A 101 17.69 9.20 -1.55
C SER A 101 17.84 7.74 -1.12
N LEU A 102 17.17 7.33 -0.05
CA LEU A 102 17.17 5.94 0.41
C LEU A 102 16.41 5.03 -0.54
N LEU A 103 15.29 5.51 -1.09
CA LEU A 103 14.53 4.77 -2.09
C LEU A 103 15.39 4.48 -3.33
N HIS A 104 16.14 5.46 -3.82
CA HIS A 104 17.09 5.30 -4.93
C HIS A 104 18.11 4.19 -4.64
N GLU A 105 18.70 4.17 -3.44
CA GLU A 105 19.64 3.13 -3.03
C GLU A 105 19.00 1.73 -3.01
N ARG A 106 17.79 1.62 -2.44
CA ARG A 106 17.04 0.36 -2.36
C ARG A 106 16.73 -0.20 -3.74
N LEU A 107 16.27 0.65 -4.66
CA LEU A 107 15.92 0.26 -6.02
C LEU A 107 17.16 -0.11 -6.85
N THR A 108 18.27 0.59 -6.63
CA THR A 108 19.57 0.25 -7.24
C THR A 108 20.04 -1.14 -6.79
N LYS A 109 19.97 -1.44 -5.49
CA LYS A 109 20.31 -2.78 -4.96
C LYS A 109 19.41 -3.89 -5.50
N ARG A 110 18.16 -3.58 -5.86
CA ARG A 110 17.24 -4.51 -6.52
C ARG A 110 17.55 -4.75 -7.99
N GLY A 111 18.50 -4.02 -8.56
CA GLY A 111 18.89 -4.15 -9.96
C GLY A 111 17.89 -3.54 -10.95
N TYR A 112 17.08 -2.59 -10.52
CA TYR A 112 16.16 -1.88 -11.42
C TYR A 112 16.95 -1.03 -12.42
N SER A 113 16.39 -0.85 -13.63
CA SER A 113 16.96 0.04 -14.63
C SER A 113 16.97 1.50 -14.12
N GLY A 114 17.92 2.31 -14.61
CA GLY A 114 18.00 3.73 -14.25
C GLY A 114 16.69 4.48 -14.52
N GLN A 115 16.03 4.17 -15.64
CA GLN A 115 14.74 4.76 -15.99
C GLN A 115 13.64 4.39 -15.00
N LYS A 116 13.57 3.13 -14.59
CA LYS A 116 12.61 2.67 -13.57
C LYS A 116 12.88 3.28 -12.20
N ILE A 117 14.14 3.40 -11.80
CA ILE A 117 14.54 4.06 -10.55
C ILE A 117 14.09 5.51 -10.56
N THR A 118 14.43 6.26 -11.62
CA THR A 118 14.05 7.69 -11.75
C THR A 118 12.55 7.87 -11.64
N ALA A 119 11.77 7.10 -12.40
CA ALA A 119 10.31 7.19 -12.38
C ALA A 119 9.72 6.95 -10.98
N ASN A 120 10.21 5.94 -10.26
CA ASN A 120 9.71 5.65 -8.90
C ASN A 120 10.15 6.73 -7.88
N VAL A 121 11.37 7.22 -7.97
CA VAL A 121 11.87 8.27 -7.08
C VAL A 121 11.11 9.59 -7.29
N GLU A 122 10.86 9.98 -8.53
CA GLU A 122 10.05 11.16 -8.86
C GLU A 122 8.62 11.02 -8.35
N TRP A 123 8.00 9.86 -8.53
CA TRP A 123 6.66 9.56 -8.01
C TRP A 123 6.59 9.71 -6.49
N GLU A 124 7.60 9.23 -5.77
CA GLU A 124 7.68 9.40 -4.32
C GLU A 124 7.88 10.86 -3.91
N MET A 125 8.74 11.60 -4.62
CA MET A 125 9.00 13.02 -4.33
C MET A 125 7.74 13.88 -4.40
N ILE A 126 6.88 13.63 -5.38
CA ILE A 126 5.63 14.39 -5.57
C ILE A 126 4.45 13.81 -4.78
N ALA A 127 4.68 12.85 -3.89
CA ALA A 127 3.61 12.15 -3.17
C ALA A 127 2.53 11.57 -4.11
N GLY A 128 2.96 10.85 -5.15
CA GLY A 128 2.08 10.35 -6.21
C GLY A 128 0.89 9.54 -5.74
N THR A 129 1.06 8.68 -4.72
CA THR A 129 -0.05 7.92 -4.11
C THR A 129 -1.13 8.86 -3.54
N TRP A 130 -0.73 9.94 -2.88
CA TRP A 130 -1.68 10.96 -2.41
C TRP A 130 -2.38 11.68 -3.57
N SER A 131 -1.67 11.93 -4.66
CA SER A 131 -2.27 12.53 -5.85
C SER A 131 -3.41 11.68 -6.39
N GLU A 132 -3.24 10.36 -6.44
CA GLU A 132 -4.30 9.43 -6.84
C GLU A 132 -5.46 9.41 -5.84
N ILE A 133 -5.19 9.42 -4.54
CA ILE A 133 -6.23 9.47 -3.50
C ILE A 133 -7.10 10.71 -3.66
N ILE A 134 -6.49 11.86 -3.93
CA ILE A 134 -7.21 13.12 -4.15
C ILE A 134 -7.97 13.09 -5.48
N GLU A 135 -7.34 12.61 -6.54
CA GLU A 135 -7.94 12.54 -7.89
C GLU A 135 -9.18 11.65 -7.91
N PHE A 136 -9.14 10.52 -7.23
CA PHE A 136 -10.25 9.56 -7.16
C PHE A 136 -11.20 9.80 -5.99
N GLU A 137 -11.01 10.89 -5.25
CA GLU A 137 -11.87 11.31 -4.12
C GLU A 137 -12.08 10.19 -3.08
N LEU A 138 -11.00 9.47 -2.76
CA LEU A 138 -11.04 8.40 -1.77
C LEU A 138 -11.20 8.99 -0.37
N ASP A 139 -12.18 8.50 0.39
CA ASP A 139 -12.61 9.03 1.69
C ASP A 139 -12.40 8.05 2.86
N GLN A 140 -11.75 6.91 2.60
CA GLN A 140 -11.40 5.94 3.65
C GLN A 140 -10.42 6.55 4.67
N PRO A 141 -10.40 6.06 5.92
CA PRO A 141 -9.34 6.39 6.87
C PRO A 141 -7.95 6.09 6.30
N ILE A 142 -7.02 7.02 6.46
CA ILE A 142 -5.67 6.94 5.90
C ILE A 142 -4.63 7.14 6.99
N LEU A 143 -3.69 6.23 7.09
CA LEU A 143 -2.48 6.36 7.91
C LEU A 143 -1.26 6.50 7.02
N GLU A 144 -0.53 7.61 7.13
CA GLU A 144 0.75 7.83 6.45
C GLU A 144 1.91 7.58 7.40
N LEU A 145 2.85 6.73 6.99
CA LEU A 145 4.03 6.36 7.80
C LEU A 145 5.33 6.49 7.01
N ASP A 146 6.33 7.09 7.63
CA ASP A 146 7.69 7.17 7.10
C ASP A 146 8.51 5.94 7.50
N THR A 147 8.98 5.20 6.50
CA THR A 147 9.79 3.98 6.69
C THR A 147 11.29 4.25 6.65
N THR A 148 11.73 5.49 6.50
CA THR A 148 13.13 5.84 6.25
C THR A 148 14.04 5.37 7.37
N ASN A 149 13.69 5.69 8.62
CA ASN A 149 14.49 5.41 9.80
C ASN A 149 13.72 4.64 10.88
N CYS A 150 12.65 3.95 10.50
CA CYS A 150 11.82 3.17 11.41
C CYS A 150 12.06 1.68 11.24
N GLU A 151 12.14 0.95 12.35
CA GLU A 151 12.18 -0.51 12.31
C GLU A 151 10.81 -1.07 11.91
N PRO A 152 10.76 -2.14 11.13
CA PRO A 152 9.49 -2.74 10.68
C PRO A 152 8.54 -3.08 11.83
N LYS A 153 9.08 -3.48 12.98
CA LYS A 153 8.29 -3.79 14.17
C LYS A 153 7.58 -2.56 14.74
N GLU A 154 8.25 -1.41 14.77
CA GLU A 154 7.65 -0.16 15.24
C GLU A 154 6.50 0.29 14.34
N LEU A 155 6.68 0.13 13.02
CA LEU A 155 5.62 0.42 12.04
C LEU A 155 4.44 -0.54 12.20
N PHE A 156 4.71 -1.82 12.39
CA PHE A 156 3.67 -2.82 12.64
C PHE A 156 2.88 -2.51 13.93
N GLU A 157 3.55 -2.14 15.01
CA GLU A 157 2.92 -1.74 16.26
C GLU A 157 2.04 -0.48 16.07
N ALA A 158 2.54 0.53 15.35
CA ALA A 158 1.77 1.75 15.05
C ALA A 158 0.52 1.46 14.23
N ILE A 159 0.63 0.61 13.21
CA ILE A 159 -0.52 0.19 12.39
C ILE A 159 -1.53 -0.59 13.24
N THR A 160 -1.07 -1.55 14.03
CA THR A 160 -1.93 -2.36 14.89
C THR A 160 -2.68 -1.49 15.91
N GLN A 161 -1.99 -0.52 16.51
CA GLN A 161 -2.61 0.44 17.40
C GLN A 161 -3.71 1.25 16.69
N TRP A 162 -3.42 1.75 15.50
CA TRP A 162 -4.38 2.52 14.70
C TRP A 162 -5.63 1.70 14.34
N ILE A 163 -5.47 0.43 13.99
CA ILE A 163 -6.58 -0.49 13.73
C ILE A 163 -7.41 -0.70 15.01
N ASN A 164 -6.75 -0.95 16.14
CA ASN A 164 -7.41 -1.18 17.43
C ASN A 164 -8.14 0.05 17.96
N ASP A 165 -7.68 1.25 17.60
CA ASP A 165 -8.30 2.53 17.94
C ASP A 165 -9.39 2.95 16.93
N ASP A 166 -9.90 2.01 16.16
CA ASP A 166 -10.95 2.22 15.15
C ASP A 166 -10.59 3.37 14.16
N TYR A 167 -9.35 3.35 13.69
CA TYR A 167 -8.81 4.33 12.73
C TYR A 167 -8.89 5.79 13.21
N SER A 168 -8.79 6.04 14.50
CA SER A 168 -9.08 7.34 15.14
C SER A 168 -8.11 8.48 14.81
N GLN A 169 -6.97 8.18 14.19
CA GLN A 169 -5.94 9.17 13.83
C GLN A 169 -5.62 9.04 12.35
N ASP A 170 -6.53 9.45 11.49
CA ASP A 170 -6.32 9.42 10.07
C ASP A 170 -5.61 10.67 9.54
N SER A 171 -4.94 10.50 8.42
CA SER A 171 -4.34 11.58 7.65
C SER A 171 -5.31 12.02 6.57
N THR A 172 -5.73 13.28 6.61
CA THR A 172 -6.64 13.85 5.59
C THR A 172 -5.90 14.49 4.42
N HIS A 173 -4.58 14.63 4.55
CA HIS A 173 -3.69 15.22 3.56
C HIS A 173 -2.26 14.73 3.81
N PRO A 174 -1.36 14.82 2.80
CA PRO A 174 0.03 14.41 2.98
C PRO A 174 0.71 15.28 4.06
N ARG A 175 1.40 14.62 4.99
CA ARG A 175 2.21 15.26 6.03
C ARG A 175 3.68 15.24 5.70
N ILE A 176 4.11 14.28 4.87
CA ILE A 176 5.49 14.10 4.44
C ILE A 176 5.69 14.81 3.11
N ASP A 177 6.51 15.83 3.11
CA ASP A 177 6.86 16.63 1.94
C ASP A 177 8.36 16.56 1.68
N TRP A 178 8.74 15.70 0.73
CA TRP A 178 10.14 15.53 0.33
C TRP A 178 10.71 16.67 -0.52
N LEU A 179 9.86 17.57 -1.01
CA LEU A 179 10.30 18.75 -1.77
C LEU A 179 10.71 19.91 -0.85
N ALA A 180 10.30 19.87 0.42
CA ALA A 180 10.62 20.89 1.42
C ALA A 180 11.94 20.61 2.17
N GLU A 181 12.60 19.48 1.96
CA GLU A 181 13.86 19.09 2.60
C GLU A 181 15.11 19.56 1.84
#